data_ec5bd3384b69d5f7a5ad66aa17c6490a
#
_entry.id   ec5bd3384b69d5f7a5ad66aa17c6490a
#
_cell.length_a   1.000
_cell.length_b   1.000
_cell.length_c   1.000
_cell.angle_alpha   90.00
_cell.angle_beta   90.00
_cell.angle_gamma   90.00
#
_symmetry.space_group_name_H-M   'P 1'
#
loop_
_entity.id
_entity.type
_entity.pdbx_description
1 polymer ?
#
loop_
_entity_poly.entity_id
_entity_poly.type
_entity_poly.pdbx_seq_one_letter_code
_entity_poly.pdbx_strand_id
1 'polypeptide(L)'
;MTNLIMPHGSNELNTLYIEDELARASMLSAAAEMRTLEISSAAAANAVMLAAGYFNPLTGYMNKDDALRVSKEMLTTDNLFWPVPIVNLTTDANALDYTHGEEIALKDPNVEGNPVIAIQRVDNVEKLSDEDINIIVTNVFGTNDDNHPGVKTFKEQGRYIISGSIEVLNYSYFPSDFPDTFATAPQIREMLTKAGWSKTVAFQTRNPMHRAHEELCKMALDRLEADGVLIHMTLGKLKEGDIPGDVRDSAIRKMVEIYFPENTAIISGFG
;
A
#
# COMPACT_ATOMS: atom_id res chain seq x y z
N MET A 1 -0.54 6.78 28.80
CA MET A 1 -0.96 6.00 27.60
C MET A 1 -1.28 7.03 26.53
N THR A 2 -0.54 7.01 25.45
CA THR A 2 -0.82 7.86 24.28
C THR A 2 -2.13 7.41 23.67
N ASN A 3 -3.10 8.33 23.57
CA ASN A 3 -4.40 8.06 22.98
C ASN A 3 -4.31 8.25 21.45
N LEU A 4 -3.63 7.34 20.75
CA LEU A 4 -3.68 7.32 19.30
C LEU A 4 -5.11 7.00 18.84
N ILE A 5 -5.53 7.61 17.71
CA ILE A 5 -6.84 7.33 17.13
C ILE A 5 -6.98 5.83 16.80
N MET A 6 -8.21 5.33 16.88
CA MET A 6 -8.52 3.94 16.49
C MET A 6 -8.17 3.72 15.02
N PRO A 7 -7.73 2.50 14.66
CA PRO A 7 -7.57 2.14 13.26
C PRO A 7 -8.87 2.31 12.47
N HIS A 8 -8.74 2.62 11.17
CA HIS A 8 -9.90 2.72 10.30
C HIS A 8 -10.65 1.38 10.23
N GLY A 9 -11.94 1.41 10.39
CA GLY A 9 -12.85 0.29 10.17
C GLY A 9 -12.77 -0.87 11.16
N SER A 10 -11.89 -0.80 12.18
CA SER A 10 -11.76 -1.88 13.18
C SER A 10 -11.26 -1.36 14.52
N ASN A 11 -11.35 -2.21 15.57
CA ASN A 11 -10.83 -1.88 16.89
C ASN A 11 -9.32 -2.16 17.04
N GLU A 12 -8.77 -2.99 16.16
CA GLU A 12 -7.37 -3.41 16.15
C GLU A 12 -6.75 -3.18 14.78
N LEU A 13 -5.45 -2.93 14.77
CA LEU A 13 -4.70 -2.81 13.54
C LEU A 13 -4.23 -4.19 13.09
N ASN A 14 -4.78 -4.65 11.96
CA ASN A 14 -4.43 -5.93 11.37
C ASN A 14 -3.31 -5.76 10.35
N THR A 15 -2.30 -6.61 10.45
CA THR A 15 -1.26 -6.78 9.44
C THR A 15 -1.42 -8.15 8.82
N LEU A 16 -1.17 -8.27 7.52
CA LEU A 16 -1.27 -9.55 6.83
C LEU A 16 0.12 -10.20 6.63
N TYR A 17 1.15 -9.62 7.23
CA TYR A 17 2.48 -10.20 7.24
C TYR A 17 2.57 -11.33 8.26
N ILE A 18 3.15 -12.45 7.86
CA ILE A 18 3.39 -13.59 8.74
C ILE A 18 4.65 -13.33 9.57
N GLU A 19 4.47 -12.90 10.81
CA GLU A 19 5.56 -12.52 11.71
C GLU A 19 6.41 -13.73 12.18
N ASP A 20 5.79 -14.88 12.39
CA ASP A 20 6.49 -16.08 12.82
C ASP A 20 7.40 -16.61 11.70
N GLU A 21 8.72 -16.62 11.93
CA GLU A 21 9.71 -17.02 10.94
C GLU A 21 9.61 -18.49 10.52
N LEU A 22 9.25 -19.38 11.45
CA LEU A 22 9.12 -20.79 11.14
C LEU A 22 7.86 -21.05 10.31
N ALA A 23 6.75 -20.42 10.67
CA ALA A 23 5.52 -20.46 9.90
C ALA A 23 5.75 -19.91 8.48
N ARG A 24 6.40 -18.76 8.37
CA ARG A 24 6.71 -18.12 7.08
C ARG A 24 7.62 -19.00 6.21
N ALA A 25 8.66 -19.60 6.77
CA ALA A 25 9.53 -20.53 6.05
C ALA A 25 8.78 -21.78 5.57
N SER A 26 7.89 -22.33 6.41
CA SER A 26 7.02 -23.46 6.03
C SER A 26 6.09 -23.10 4.89
N MET A 27 5.47 -21.92 4.94
CA MET A 27 4.56 -21.42 3.89
C MET A 27 5.31 -21.17 2.58
N LEU A 28 6.53 -20.60 2.62
CA LEU A 28 7.37 -20.44 1.42
C LEU A 28 7.73 -21.78 0.78
N SER A 29 7.99 -22.80 1.60
CA SER A 29 8.24 -24.15 1.10
C SER A 29 6.98 -24.75 0.45
N ALA A 30 5.81 -24.58 1.07
CA ALA A 30 4.54 -25.04 0.52
C ALA A 30 4.17 -24.32 -0.79
N ALA A 31 4.45 -23.02 -0.87
CA ALA A 31 4.20 -22.20 -2.04
C ALA A 31 4.95 -22.66 -3.30
N ALA A 32 6.06 -23.39 -3.14
CA ALA A 32 6.81 -23.97 -4.27
C ALA A 32 6.03 -25.03 -5.05
N GLU A 33 5.07 -25.67 -4.41
CA GLU A 33 4.20 -26.71 -5.01
C GLU A 33 2.83 -26.14 -5.46
N MET A 34 2.54 -24.88 -5.16
CA MET A 34 1.28 -24.23 -5.53
C MET A 34 1.29 -23.77 -6.98
N ARG A 35 0.11 -23.60 -7.57
CA ARG A 35 -0.03 -22.83 -8.81
C ARG A 35 0.42 -21.40 -8.54
N THR A 36 1.12 -20.82 -9.49
CA THR A 36 1.69 -19.48 -9.34
C THR A 36 1.02 -18.47 -10.25
N LEU A 37 0.93 -17.23 -9.77
CA LEU A 37 0.51 -16.08 -10.57
C LEU A 37 1.57 -14.98 -10.44
N GLU A 38 2.16 -14.54 -11.53
CA GLU A 38 2.91 -13.29 -11.56
C GLU A 38 1.92 -12.14 -11.54
N ILE A 39 1.94 -11.37 -10.45
CA ILE A 39 1.01 -10.25 -10.27
C ILE A 39 1.58 -8.97 -10.88
N SER A 40 0.72 -7.97 -11.07
CA SER A 40 1.18 -6.66 -11.51
C SER A 40 2.02 -5.96 -10.42
N SER A 41 2.88 -5.03 -10.83
CA SER A 41 3.64 -4.19 -9.90
C SER A 41 2.72 -3.43 -8.92
N ALA A 42 1.53 -3.03 -9.37
CA ALA A 42 0.53 -2.38 -8.52
C ALA A 42 -0.08 -3.36 -7.51
N ALA A 43 -0.38 -4.60 -7.92
CA ALA A 43 -0.87 -5.62 -7.00
C ALA A 43 0.20 -5.99 -5.95
N ALA A 44 1.47 -6.08 -6.35
CA ALA A 44 2.57 -6.31 -5.41
C ALA A 44 2.71 -5.16 -4.38
N ALA A 45 2.60 -3.90 -4.82
CA ALA A 45 2.58 -2.76 -3.92
C ALA A 45 1.37 -2.82 -2.95
N ASN A 46 0.18 -3.18 -3.46
CA ASN A 46 -1.00 -3.39 -2.62
C ASN A 46 -0.78 -4.51 -1.58
N ALA A 47 -0.10 -5.61 -1.94
CA ALA A 47 0.24 -6.67 -0.99
C ALA A 47 1.13 -6.15 0.14
N VAL A 48 2.14 -5.32 -0.18
CA VAL A 48 3.00 -4.67 0.82
C VAL A 48 2.19 -3.75 1.74
N MET A 49 1.26 -2.97 1.19
CA MET A 49 0.40 -2.07 1.98
C MET A 49 -0.56 -2.84 2.91
N LEU A 50 -1.12 -3.95 2.42
CA LEU A 50 -1.93 -4.88 3.22
C LEU A 50 -1.08 -5.52 4.33
N ALA A 51 0.11 -6.02 3.98
CA ALA A 51 1.06 -6.60 4.94
C ALA A 51 1.44 -5.63 6.05
N ALA A 52 1.74 -4.38 5.69
CA ALA A 52 2.18 -3.35 6.61
C ALA A 52 1.04 -2.71 7.45
N GLY A 53 -0.21 -3.13 7.25
CA GLY A 53 -1.37 -2.64 8.00
C GLY A 53 -1.90 -1.28 7.55
N TYR A 54 -1.41 -0.73 6.44
CA TYR A 54 -1.91 0.56 5.91
C TYR A 54 -3.31 0.45 5.31
N PHE A 55 -3.67 -0.72 4.84
CA PHE A 55 -4.99 -0.99 4.25
C PHE A 55 -5.95 -1.69 5.22
N ASN A 56 -5.74 -1.50 6.53
CA ASN A 56 -6.66 -1.98 7.55
C ASN A 56 -8.09 -1.45 7.31
N PRO A 57 -9.14 -2.25 7.39
CA PRO A 57 -9.18 -3.64 7.85
C PRO A 57 -9.23 -4.69 6.72
N LEU A 58 -8.83 -4.33 5.49
CA LEU A 58 -8.88 -5.27 4.38
C LEU A 58 -8.02 -6.50 4.66
N THR A 59 -8.53 -7.67 4.27
CA THR A 59 -7.85 -8.96 4.43
C THR A 59 -7.24 -9.48 3.12
N GLY A 60 -7.38 -8.73 2.03
CA GLY A 60 -6.87 -9.10 0.73
C GLY A 60 -7.42 -8.23 -0.40
N TYR A 61 -7.48 -8.80 -1.59
CA TYR A 61 -7.95 -8.09 -2.79
C TYR A 61 -9.47 -8.14 -2.93
N MET A 62 -10.03 -7.00 -3.30
CA MET A 62 -11.47 -6.80 -3.52
C MET A 62 -11.99 -7.60 -4.71
N ASN A 63 -13.24 -8.03 -4.62
CA ASN A 63 -14.01 -8.58 -5.73
C ASN A 63 -14.52 -7.46 -6.67
N LYS A 64 -15.18 -7.87 -7.73
CA LYS A 64 -15.73 -6.95 -8.74
C LYS A 64 -16.77 -6.00 -8.16
N ASP A 65 -17.66 -6.47 -7.30
CA ASP A 65 -18.73 -5.66 -6.72
C ASP A 65 -18.17 -4.57 -5.79
N ASP A 66 -17.19 -4.94 -4.95
CA ASP A 66 -16.46 -3.97 -4.13
C ASP A 66 -15.70 -2.95 -4.99
N ALA A 67 -14.97 -3.42 -6.01
CA ALA A 67 -14.22 -2.54 -6.89
C ALA A 67 -15.10 -1.51 -7.59
N LEU A 68 -16.27 -1.93 -8.07
CA LEU A 68 -17.23 -1.04 -8.72
C LEU A 68 -17.89 -0.06 -7.75
N ARG A 69 -18.28 -0.55 -6.56
CA ARG A 69 -18.91 0.31 -5.56
C ARG A 69 -17.94 1.32 -4.96
N VAL A 70 -16.73 0.88 -4.64
CA VAL A 70 -15.65 1.77 -4.18
C VAL A 70 -15.38 2.86 -5.21
N SER A 71 -15.31 2.50 -6.50
CA SER A 71 -15.07 3.49 -7.57
C SER A 71 -16.19 4.53 -7.68
N LYS A 72 -17.46 4.14 -7.46
CA LYS A 72 -18.63 5.02 -7.63
C LYS A 72 -18.95 5.83 -6.38
N GLU A 73 -18.84 5.20 -5.21
CA GLU A 73 -19.41 5.70 -3.96
C GLU A 73 -18.35 5.91 -2.87
N MET A 74 -17.11 5.47 -3.10
CA MET A 74 -16.06 5.38 -2.07
C MET A 74 -16.51 4.55 -0.85
N LEU A 75 -17.27 3.49 -1.10
CA LEU A 75 -17.75 2.56 -0.09
C LEU A 75 -17.59 1.12 -0.57
N THR A 76 -17.14 0.22 0.33
CA THR A 76 -17.22 -1.22 0.10
C THR A 76 -18.68 -1.72 0.15
N THR A 77 -18.92 -2.95 -0.24
CA THR A 77 -20.24 -3.60 -0.13
C THR A 77 -20.74 -3.66 1.33
N ASP A 78 -19.83 -3.65 2.30
CA ASP A 78 -20.13 -3.58 3.74
C ASP A 78 -20.27 -2.14 4.28
N ASN A 79 -20.36 -1.13 3.39
CA ASN A 79 -20.45 0.31 3.73
C ASN A 79 -19.22 0.87 4.47
N LEU A 80 -18.07 0.26 4.35
CA LEU A 80 -16.82 0.83 4.82
C LEU A 80 -16.34 1.90 3.84
N PHE A 81 -16.02 3.10 4.34
CA PHE A 81 -15.39 4.13 3.50
C PHE A 81 -14.05 3.63 2.94
N TRP A 82 -13.91 3.66 1.61
CA TRP A 82 -12.69 3.27 0.94
C TRP A 82 -12.51 4.05 -0.37
N PRO A 83 -11.41 4.81 -0.55
CA PRO A 83 -11.35 5.80 -1.64
C PRO A 83 -11.02 5.23 -3.02
N VAL A 84 -10.31 4.10 -3.10
CA VAL A 84 -9.87 3.50 -4.37
C VAL A 84 -9.90 1.97 -4.31
N PRO A 85 -10.20 1.26 -5.40
CA PRO A 85 -10.22 -0.20 -5.40
C PRO A 85 -8.82 -0.80 -5.14
N ILE A 86 -8.75 -1.82 -4.28
CA ILE A 86 -7.56 -2.62 -4.03
C ILE A 86 -7.75 -3.97 -4.71
N VAL A 87 -7.20 -4.11 -5.91
CA VAL A 87 -7.47 -5.24 -6.79
C VAL A 87 -6.20 -5.96 -7.23
N ASN A 88 -6.32 -7.26 -7.48
CA ASN A 88 -5.33 -8.07 -8.20
C ASN A 88 -5.90 -8.38 -9.59
N LEU A 89 -5.36 -7.71 -10.60
CA LEU A 89 -5.77 -7.87 -11.99
C LEU A 89 -4.72 -8.65 -12.76
N THR A 90 -5.18 -9.47 -13.71
CA THR A 90 -4.31 -10.19 -14.65
C THR A 90 -4.85 -10.15 -16.06
N THR A 91 -3.93 -10.23 -17.03
CA THR A 91 -4.22 -10.48 -18.46
C THR A 91 -4.40 -11.96 -18.76
N ASP A 92 -3.92 -12.85 -17.88
CA ASP A 92 -3.93 -14.28 -18.10
C ASP A 92 -5.34 -14.87 -17.95
N ALA A 93 -5.90 -15.31 -19.08
CA ALA A 93 -7.21 -15.96 -19.10
C ALA A 93 -7.23 -17.32 -18.38
N ASN A 94 -6.05 -17.98 -18.17
CA ASN A 94 -5.97 -19.23 -17.44
C ASN A 94 -6.28 -19.02 -15.95
N ALA A 95 -6.27 -17.79 -15.47
CA ALA A 95 -6.74 -17.47 -14.13
C ALA A 95 -8.20 -17.87 -13.88
N LEU A 96 -9.03 -17.96 -14.95
CA LEU A 96 -10.41 -18.47 -14.85
C LEU A 96 -10.50 -19.95 -14.41
N ASP A 97 -9.40 -20.69 -14.49
CA ASP A 97 -9.33 -22.08 -14.02
C ASP A 97 -9.05 -22.20 -12.53
N TYR A 98 -8.74 -21.08 -11.84
CA TYR A 98 -8.66 -21.11 -10.37
C TYR A 98 -10.04 -21.30 -9.76
N THR A 99 -10.09 -22.12 -8.70
CA THR A 99 -11.34 -22.47 -8.04
C THR A 99 -11.49 -21.79 -6.69
N HIS A 100 -12.74 -21.59 -6.27
CA HIS A 100 -13.00 -21.05 -4.93
C HIS A 100 -12.33 -21.89 -3.83
N GLY A 101 -11.61 -21.23 -2.95
CA GLY A 101 -10.87 -21.85 -1.85
C GLY A 101 -9.48 -22.37 -2.22
N GLU A 102 -9.09 -22.31 -3.51
CA GLU A 102 -7.74 -22.66 -3.95
C GLU A 102 -6.72 -21.64 -3.42
N GLU A 103 -5.57 -22.14 -2.98
CA GLU A 103 -4.43 -21.30 -2.59
C GLU A 103 -3.43 -21.24 -3.75
N ILE A 104 -3.05 -20.00 -4.10
CA ILE A 104 -2.10 -19.72 -5.17
C ILE A 104 -0.95 -18.86 -4.65
N ALA A 105 0.26 -19.12 -5.16
CA ALA A 105 1.44 -18.33 -4.82
C ALA A 105 1.58 -17.10 -5.74
N LEU A 106 1.54 -15.92 -5.17
CA LEU A 106 1.71 -14.66 -5.89
C LEU A 106 3.20 -14.34 -6.04
N LYS A 107 3.64 -14.10 -7.29
CA LYS A 107 5.03 -13.79 -7.65
C LYS A 107 5.23 -12.29 -7.80
N ASP A 108 6.26 -11.75 -7.14
CA ASP A 108 6.60 -10.32 -7.19
C ASP A 108 7.43 -9.98 -8.45
N PRO A 109 6.92 -9.19 -9.39
CA PRO A 109 7.66 -8.79 -10.59
C PRO A 109 8.70 -7.70 -10.30
N ASN A 110 8.75 -7.14 -9.09
CA ASN A 110 9.62 -6.01 -8.75
C ASN A 110 10.98 -6.45 -8.21
N VAL A 111 11.13 -7.74 -7.87
CA VAL A 111 12.34 -8.32 -7.30
C VAL A 111 12.92 -9.34 -8.26
N GLU A 112 14.25 -9.34 -8.42
CA GLU A 112 14.94 -10.30 -9.29
C GLU A 112 14.61 -11.73 -8.90
N GLY A 113 14.31 -12.56 -9.91
CA GLY A 113 13.87 -13.93 -9.72
C GLY A 113 12.41 -14.11 -9.36
N ASN A 114 11.63 -13.06 -9.32
CA ASN A 114 10.19 -13.05 -9.04
C ASN A 114 9.83 -13.96 -7.84
N PRO A 115 10.34 -13.64 -6.63
CA PRO A 115 10.07 -14.47 -5.45
C PRO A 115 8.58 -14.44 -5.09
N VAL A 116 8.13 -15.44 -4.32
CA VAL A 116 6.78 -15.43 -3.77
C VAL A 116 6.66 -14.31 -2.74
N ILE A 117 5.72 -13.40 -2.96
CA ILE A 117 5.42 -12.29 -2.03
C ILE A 117 4.29 -12.65 -1.06
N ALA A 118 3.30 -13.41 -1.51
CA ALA A 118 2.14 -13.78 -0.72
C ALA A 118 1.53 -15.11 -1.21
N ILE A 119 0.70 -15.72 -0.36
CA ILE A 119 -0.25 -16.77 -0.73
C ILE A 119 -1.62 -16.11 -0.74
N GLN A 120 -2.38 -16.30 -1.82
CA GLN A 120 -3.76 -15.84 -1.94
C GLN A 120 -4.69 -17.02 -1.91
N ARG A 121 -5.69 -16.98 -1.04
CA ARG A 121 -6.84 -17.89 -1.09
C ARG A 121 -7.88 -17.25 -2.02
N VAL A 122 -8.15 -17.91 -3.14
CA VAL A 122 -9.07 -17.41 -4.16
C VAL A 122 -10.52 -17.50 -3.68
N ASP A 123 -11.19 -16.36 -3.62
CA ASP A 123 -12.65 -16.33 -3.40
C ASP A 123 -13.41 -16.36 -4.73
N ASN A 124 -13.05 -15.46 -5.65
CA ASN A 124 -13.64 -15.39 -6.98
C ASN A 124 -12.62 -15.01 -8.04
N VAL A 125 -12.86 -15.46 -9.26
CA VAL A 125 -12.20 -14.94 -10.46
C VAL A 125 -13.28 -14.40 -11.40
N GLU A 126 -13.23 -13.10 -11.70
CA GLU A 126 -14.27 -12.40 -12.40
C GLU A 126 -13.70 -11.58 -13.56
N LYS A 127 -14.40 -11.60 -14.69
CA LYS A 127 -14.02 -10.77 -15.83
C LYS A 127 -14.68 -9.41 -15.74
N LEU A 128 -13.88 -8.34 -15.84
CA LEU A 128 -14.38 -6.98 -16.03
C LEU A 128 -14.78 -6.78 -17.51
N SER A 129 -15.99 -6.29 -17.74
CA SER A 129 -16.42 -5.79 -19.05
C SER A 129 -15.76 -4.46 -19.37
N ASP A 130 -15.86 -4.02 -20.61
CA ASP A 130 -15.36 -2.69 -21.00
C ASP A 130 -16.10 -1.56 -20.26
N GLU A 131 -17.39 -1.78 -19.94
CA GLU A 131 -18.19 -0.86 -19.12
C GLU A 131 -17.67 -0.81 -17.67
N ASP A 132 -17.37 -1.95 -17.06
CA ASP A 132 -16.80 -2.02 -15.70
C ASP A 132 -15.46 -1.26 -15.62
N ILE A 133 -14.58 -1.51 -16.58
CA ILE A 133 -13.28 -0.82 -16.69
C ILE A 133 -13.50 0.70 -16.84
N ASN A 134 -14.40 1.10 -17.74
CA ASN A 134 -14.70 2.52 -17.96
C ASN A 134 -15.27 3.20 -16.70
N ILE A 135 -16.14 2.52 -15.96
CA ILE A 135 -16.65 2.99 -14.68
C ILE A 135 -15.50 3.22 -13.69
N ILE A 136 -14.64 2.22 -13.52
CA ILE A 136 -13.53 2.31 -12.56
C ILE A 136 -12.60 3.46 -12.94
N VAL A 137 -12.09 3.50 -14.17
CA VAL A 137 -11.10 4.51 -14.55
C VAL A 137 -11.68 5.92 -14.55
N THR A 138 -12.93 6.11 -14.99
CA THR A 138 -13.55 7.43 -15.02
C THR A 138 -13.76 7.98 -13.60
N ASN A 139 -14.18 7.15 -12.67
CA ASN A 139 -14.43 7.61 -11.29
C ASN A 139 -13.13 7.78 -10.49
N VAL A 140 -12.13 6.88 -10.69
CA VAL A 140 -10.86 6.94 -9.95
C VAL A 140 -9.93 8.03 -10.50
N PHE A 141 -9.84 8.19 -11.82
CA PHE A 141 -8.89 9.12 -12.45
C PHE A 141 -9.55 10.39 -13.00
N GLY A 142 -10.87 10.49 -12.99
CA GLY A 142 -11.62 11.61 -13.57
C GLY A 142 -11.63 11.63 -15.10
N THR A 143 -11.12 10.60 -15.76
CA THR A 143 -11.00 10.47 -17.23
C THR A 143 -10.92 9.02 -17.63
N ASN A 144 -11.27 8.72 -18.89
CA ASN A 144 -11.04 7.44 -19.54
C ASN A 144 -10.00 7.53 -20.68
N ASP A 145 -9.29 8.66 -20.80
CA ASP A 145 -8.25 8.87 -21.81
C ASP A 145 -7.07 7.93 -21.59
N ASP A 146 -6.77 7.08 -22.60
CA ASP A 146 -5.66 6.13 -22.56
C ASP A 146 -4.27 6.79 -22.50
N ASN A 147 -4.15 8.08 -22.79
CA ASN A 147 -2.92 8.85 -22.60
C ASN A 147 -2.70 9.23 -21.11
N HIS A 148 -3.73 9.15 -20.26
CA HIS A 148 -3.56 9.39 -18.84
C HIS A 148 -2.77 8.24 -18.20
N PRO A 149 -1.62 8.49 -17.52
CA PRO A 149 -0.74 7.42 -17.03
C PRO A 149 -1.46 6.41 -16.11
N GLY A 150 -2.34 6.88 -15.22
CA GLY A 150 -3.10 6.00 -14.33
C GLY A 150 -4.09 5.10 -15.07
N VAL A 151 -4.81 5.65 -16.06
CA VAL A 151 -5.74 4.88 -16.90
C VAL A 151 -5.01 3.81 -17.68
N LYS A 152 -3.89 4.18 -18.33
CA LYS A 152 -3.05 3.26 -19.07
C LYS A 152 -2.54 2.13 -18.18
N THR A 153 -1.93 2.46 -17.05
CA THR A 153 -1.41 1.47 -16.09
C THR A 153 -2.52 0.55 -15.57
N PHE A 154 -3.71 1.06 -15.27
CA PHE A 154 -4.82 0.24 -14.82
C PHE A 154 -5.27 -0.76 -15.90
N LYS A 155 -5.45 -0.30 -17.13
CA LYS A 155 -5.88 -1.16 -18.27
C LYS A 155 -4.83 -2.21 -18.64
N GLU A 156 -3.55 -1.89 -18.53
CA GLU A 156 -2.42 -2.80 -18.81
C GLU A 156 -2.33 -3.96 -17.81
N GLN A 157 -2.84 -3.82 -16.58
CA GLN A 157 -2.88 -4.91 -15.61
C GLN A 157 -3.81 -6.05 -16.02
N GLY A 158 -4.75 -5.80 -16.93
CA GLY A 158 -5.67 -6.81 -17.46
C GLY A 158 -7.11 -6.60 -16.99
N ARG A 159 -7.92 -7.64 -17.23
CA ARG A 159 -9.35 -7.59 -16.98
C ARG A 159 -9.91 -8.74 -16.15
N TYR A 160 -9.06 -9.64 -15.71
CA TYR A 160 -9.49 -10.72 -14.81
C TYR A 160 -9.12 -10.33 -13.39
N ILE A 161 -10.13 -10.08 -12.56
CA ILE A 161 -9.96 -9.74 -11.15
C ILE A 161 -9.96 -11.03 -10.34
N ILE A 162 -8.93 -11.22 -9.52
CA ILE A 162 -8.80 -12.35 -8.63
C ILE A 162 -8.93 -11.81 -7.20
N SER A 163 -10.05 -12.10 -6.57
CA SER A 163 -10.34 -11.64 -5.20
C SER A 163 -10.05 -12.71 -4.17
N GLY A 164 -9.85 -12.27 -2.93
CA GLY A 164 -9.70 -13.14 -1.79
C GLY A 164 -8.64 -12.66 -0.79
N SER A 165 -8.59 -13.35 0.34
CA SER A 165 -7.63 -13.05 1.40
C SER A 165 -6.21 -13.41 1.01
N ILE A 166 -5.23 -12.70 1.60
CA ILE A 166 -3.80 -12.98 1.39
C ILE A 166 -3.06 -13.14 2.73
N GLU A 167 -2.02 -13.96 2.70
CA GLU A 167 -1.00 -14.07 3.73
C GLU A 167 0.33 -13.66 3.12
N VAL A 168 0.95 -12.59 3.63
CA VAL A 168 2.11 -11.99 3.01
C VAL A 168 3.39 -12.48 3.66
N LEU A 169 4.35 -12.86 2.83
CA LEU A 169 5.58 -13.56 3.25
C LEU A 169 6.83 -12.66 3.17
N ASN A 170 6.77 -11.55 2.43
CA ASN A 170 7.84 -10.56 2.40
C ASN A 170 7.29 -9.17 2.00
N TYR A 171 8.11 -8.13 2.25
CA TYR A 171 7.77 -6.75 1.93
C TYR A 171 8.40 -6.29 0.60
N SER A 172 8.61 -7.21 -0.38
CA SER A 172 9.26 -6.87 -1.64
C SER A 172 10.67 -6.29 -1.41
N TYR A 173 11.09 -5.32 -2.20
CA TYR A 173 12.39 -4.65 -2.11
C TYR A 173 12.46 -3.56 -1.02
N PHE A 174 11.34 -3.19 -0.39
CA PHE A 174 11.32 -2.02 0.49
C PHE A 174 12.28 -2.08 1.68
N PRO A 175 12.37 -3.19 2.45
CA PRO A 175 13.33 -3.24 3.56
C PRO A 175 14.79 -3.26 3.13
N SER A 176 15.10 -3.80 1.94
CA SER A 176 16.46 -3.83 1.42
C SER A 176 16.92 -2.49 0.87
N ASP A 177 16.04 -1.80 0.15
CA ASP A 177 16.37 -0.54 -0.51
C ASP A 177 16.20 0.68 0.43
N PHE A 178 15.33 0.55 1.45
CA PHE A 178 14.98 1.63 2.38
C PHE A 178 15.00 1.17 3.84
N PRO A 179 16.11 0.58 4.35
CA PRO A 179 16.16 -0.05 5.67
C PRO A 179 15.87 0.90 6.83
N ASP A 180 16.23 2.18 6.68
CA ASP A 180 16.07 3.21 7.72
C ASP A 180 14.77 4.03 7.57
N THR A 181 14.01 3.78 6.50
CA THR A 181 12.87 4.65 6.14
C THR A 181 11.57 3.87 6.03
N PHE A 182 11.59 2.66 5.43
CA PHE A 182 10.40 1.82 5.36
C PHE A 182 9.94 1.44 6.78
N ALA A 183 8.67 1.70 7.07
CA ALA A 183 8.07 1.34 8.35
C ALA A 183 6.64 0.85 8.14
N THR A 184 6.24 -0.13 8.92
CA THR A 184 4.85 -0.61 8.97
C THR A 184 3.98 0.32 9.81
N ALA A 185 2.66 0.26 9.65
CA ALA A 185 1.74 1.05 10.44
C ALA A 185 1.87 0.78 11.97
N PRO A 186 2.06 -0.47 12.45
CA PRO A 186 2.38 -0.73 13.86
C PRO A 186 3.67 -0.02 14.33
N GLN A 187 4.74 -0.10 13.53
CA GLN A 187 6.02 0.56 13.87
C GLN A 187 5.87 2.08 13.97
N ILE A 188 5.13 2.71 13.05
CA ILE A 188 4.84 4.14 13.11
C ILE A 188 4.05 4.47 14.37
N ARG A 189 3.01 3.71 14.70
CA ARG A 189 2.24 3.90 15.93
C ARG A 189 3.11 3.76 17.18
N GLU A 190 4.06 2.84 17.18
CA GLU A 190 5.05 2.71 18.24
C GLU A 190 5.97 3.93 18.33
N MET A 191 6.48 4.45 17.19
CA MET A 191 7.28 5.68 17.16
C MET A 191 6.52 6.87 17.73
N LEU A 192 5.25 7.06 17.34
CA LEU A 192 4.38 8.12 17.88
C LEU A 192 4.16 7.97 19.37
N THR A 193 3.97 6.74 19.84
CA THR A 193 3.81 6.43 21.27
C THR A 193 5.09 6.74 22.06
N LYS A 194 6.26 6.33 21.55
CA LYS A 194 7.56 6.61 22.18
C LYS A 194 7.86 8.11 22.23
N ALA A 195 7.46 8.86 21.20
CA ALA A 195 7.58 10.31 21.16
C ALA A 195 6.62 11.02 22.13
N GLY A 196 5.63 10.32 22.67
CA GLY A 196 4.61 10.88 23.55
C GLY A 196 3.53 11.68 22.81
N TRP A 197 3.42 11.53 21.49
CA TRP A 197 2.47 12.29 20.69
C TRP A 197 1.06 11.72 20.78
N SER A 198 0.10 12.61 20.92
CA SER A 198 -1.34 12.32 20.90
C SER A 198 -2.04 12.94 19.69
N LYS A 199 -1.50 14.05 19.18
CA LYS A 199 -2.02 14.78 18.04
C LYS A 199 -0.93 14.97 16.99
N THR A 200 -1.05 14.27 15.88
CA THR A 200 -0.03 14.23 14.83
C THR A 200 -0.56 14.81 13.53
N VAL A 201 0.24 15.66 12.88
CA VAL A 201 0.04 16.06 11.48
C VAL A 201 0.83 15.11 10.60
N ALA A 202 0.22 14.57 9.54
CA ALA A 202 0.93 13.82 8.53
C ALA A 202 1.20 14.68 7.29
N PHE A 203 2.44 14.67 6.84
CA PHE A 203 2.86 15.29 5.57
C PHE A 203 3.42 14.23 4.65
N GLN A 204 2.67 13.90 3.60
CA GLN A 204 3.08 12.90 2.61
C GLN A 204 3.84 13.58 1.47
N THR A 205 4.97 12.99 1.06
CA THR A 205 5.74 13.50 -0.08
C THR A 205 6.43 12.37 -0.85
N ARG A 206 6.57 12.57 -2.16
CA ARG A 206 7.45 11.76 -3.03
C ARG A 206 8.63 12.57 -3.57
N ASN A 207 8.79 13.82 -3.14
CA ASN A 207 9.83 14.74 -3.56
C ASN A 207 10.68 15.18 -2.37
N PRO A 208 11.92 15.66 -2.58
CA PRO A 208 12.66 16.38 -1.56
C PRO A 208 11.85 17.55 -1.03
N MET A 209 11.91 17.78 0.27
CA MET A 209 11.26 18.95 0.87
C MET A 209 12.09 20.21 0.64
N HIS A 210 11.42 21.35 0.54
CA HIS A 210 12.02 22.68 0.46
C HIS A 210 11.32 23.63 1.45
N ARG A 211 11.81 24.87 1.57
CA ARG A 211 11.35 25.87 2.56
C ARG A 211 9.84 26.03 2.67
N ALA A 212 9.12 25.99 1.54
CA ALA A 212 7.66 26.09 1.59
C ALA A 212 6.99 24.88 2.25
N HIS A 213 7.54 23.68 2.08
CA HIS A 213 7.04 22.48 2.77
C HIS A 213 7.34 22.51 4.28
N GLU A 214 8.53 23.00 4.66
CA GLU A 214 8.89 23.23 6.05
C GLU A 214 7.92 24.19 6.74
N GLU A 215 7.70 25.37 6.12
CA GLU A 215 6.78 26.38 6.64
C GLU A 215 5.34 25.85 6.73
N LEU A 216 4.89 25.08 5.72
CA LEU A 216 3.58 24.44 5.75
C LEU A 216 3.44 23.49 6.96
N CYS A 217 4.45 22.65 7.22
CA CYS A 217 4.46 21.76 8.37
C CYS A 217 4.43 22.54 9.68
N LYS A 218 5.25 23.59 9.82
CA LYS A 218 5.28 24.45 11.01
C LYS A 218 3.95 25.16 11.24
N MET A 219 3.37 25.72 10.19
CA MET A 219 2.06 26.36 10.28
C MET A 219 0.97 25.36 10.69
N ALA A 220 1.04 24.13 10.22
CA ALA A 220 0.09 23.09 10.60
C ALA A 220 0.26 22.68 12.07
N LEU A 221 1.50 22.54 12.56
CA LEU A 221 1.79 22.28 13.97
C LEU A 221 1.19 23.35 14.86
N ASP A 222 1.47 24.63 14.55
CA ASP A 222 0.98 25.76 15.34
C ASP A 222 -0.55 25.89 15.32
N ARG A 223 -1.16 25.87 14.12
CA ARG A 223 -2.60 26.09 13.97
C ARG A 223 -3.44 24.97 14.54
N LEU A 224 -2.93 23.75 14.49
CA LEU A 224 -3.63 22.57 14.98
C LEU A 224 -3.22 22.21 16.41
N GLU A 225 -2.26 22.93 16.99
CA GLU A 225 -1.71 22.59 18.31
C GLU A 225 -1.29 21.11 18.36
N ALA A 226 -0.55 20.66 17.32
CA ALA A 226 -0.13 19.26 17.20
C ALA A 226 1.23 19.04 17.87
N ASP A 227 1.45 17.84 18.40
CA ASP A 227 2.68 17.45 19.08
C ASP A 227 3.85 17.31 18.10
N GLY A 228 3.57 16.91 16.87
CA GLY A 228 4.59 16.73 15.86
C GLY A 228 4.05 16.40 14.47
N VAL A 229 4.96 16.38 13.49
CA VAL A 229 4.68 16.02 12.09
C VAL A 229 5.31 14.67 11.73
N LEU A 230 4.49 13.77 11.20
CA LEU A 230 4.94 12.57 10.53
C LEU A 230 5.22 12.92 9.05
N ILE A 231 6.49 12.98 8.67
CA ILE A 231 6.90 13.13 7.28
C ILE A 231 6.94 11.73 6.67
N HIS A 232 5.97 11.45 5.81
CA HIS A 232 5.72 10.12 5.28
C HIS A 232 6.06 10.06 3.79
N MET A 233 7.17 9.40 3.45
CA MET A 233 7.68 9.34 2.08
C MET A 233 7.04 8.18 1.31
N THR A 234 6.60 8.44 0.09
CA THR A 234 6.25 7.38 -0.87
C THR A 234 7.54 6.83 -1.48
N LEU A 235 7.82 5.56 -1.21
CA LEU A 235 9.07 4.89 -1.59
C LEU A 235 9.02 4.17 -2.94
N GLY A 236 7.85 3.94 -3.50
CA GLY A 236 7.62 3.14 -4.70
C GLY A 236 8.53 3.43 -5.90
N LYS A 237 8.37 2.66 -6.96
CA LYS A 237 9.19 2.78 -8.18
C LYS A 237 9.23 4.22 -8.70
N LEU A 238 10.44 4.64 -9.08
CA LEU A 238 10.69 5.95 -9.67
C LEU A 238 10.06 6.04 -11.06
N LYS A 239 9.49 7.21 -11.36
CA LYS A 239 9.12 7.61 -12.71
C LYS A 239 10.26 8.41 -13.33
N GLU A 240 10.25 8.54 -14.65
CA GLU A 240 11.19 9.41 -15.33
C GLU A 240 11.13 10.85 -14.77
N GLY A 241 12.29 11.37 -14.36
CA GLY A 241 12.42 12.68 -13.70
C GLY A 241 12.26 12.68 -12.17
N ASP A 242 11.95 11.58 -11.54
CA ASP A 242 11.92 11.47 -10.07
C ASP A 242 13.34 11.53 -9.49
N ILE A 243 13.47 12.15 -8.33
CA ILE A 243 14.72 12.15 -7.55
C ILE A 243 14.88 10.77 -6.88
N PRO A 244 16.09 10.15 -6.93
CA PRO A 244 16.36 8.88 -6.25
C PRO A 244 15.94 8.88 -4.78
N GLY A 245 15.47 7.73 -4.29
CA GLY A 245 14.89 7.59 -2.95
C GLY A 245 15.87 7.92 -1.83
N ASP A 246 17.12 7.48 -1.94
CA ASP A 246 18.23 7.74 -1.02
C ASP A 246 18.57 9.25 -0.94
N VAL A 247 18.55 9.93 -2.09
CA VAL A 247 18.77 11.39 -2.16
C VAL A 247 17.61 12.13 -1.50
N ARG A 248 16.36 11.70 -1.74
CA ARG A 248 15.17 12.27 -1.08
C ARG A 248 15.23 12.09 0.43
N ASP A 249 15.53 10.88 0.88
CA ASP A 249 15.65 10.56 2.31
C ASP A 249 16.72 11.42 2.98
N SER A 250 17.91 11.44 2.42
CA SER A 250 19.02 12.25 2.94
C SER A 250 18.67 13.75 3.01
N ALA A 251 18.02 14.29 1.97
CA ALA A 251 17.61 15.69 1.92
C ALA A 251 16.56 16.02 2.99
N ILE A 252 15.57 15.13 3.19
CA ILE A 252 14.51 15.31 4.19
C ILE A 252 15.08 15.21 5.60
N ARG A 253 15.95 14.21 5.88
CA ARG A 253 16.63 14.09 7.19
C ARG A 253 17.45 15.32 7.50
N LYS A 254 18.20 15.84 6.53
CA LYS A 254 19.00 17.05 6.72
C LYS A 254 18.13 18.28 6.96
N MET A 255 16.99 18.39 6.31
CA MET A 255 16.04 19.47 6.57
C MET A 255 15.46 19.38 7.98
N VAL A 256 15.05 18.18 8.42
CA VAL A 256 14.52 17.97 9.77
C VAL A 256 15.57 18.33 10.82
N GLU A 257 16.81 17.86 10.65
CA GLU A 257 17.93 18.17 11.57
C GLU A 257 18.16 19.69 11.75
N ILE A 258 18.05 20.45 10.64
CA ILE A 258 18.39 21.90 10.66
C ILE A 258 17.21 22.75 11.13
N TYR A 259 15.98 22.40 10.74
CA TYR A 259 14.85 23.32 10.80
C TYR A 259 13.72 22.91 11.73
N PHE A 260 13.69 21.67 12.22
CA PHE A 260 12.67 21.22 13.15
C PHE A 260 13.25 21.09 14.55
N PRO A 261 12.55 21.54 15.59
CA PRO A 261 12.94 21.28 16.96
C PRO A 261 13.00 19.77 17.26
N GLU A 262 13.83 19.40 18.23
CA GLU A 262 13.88 18.00 18.69
C GLU A 262 12.49 17.47 19.05
N ASN A 263 12.23 16.21 18.70
CA ASN A 263 10.97 15.51 18.97
C ASN A 263 9.71 16.15 18.36
N THR A 264 9.86 16.93 17.27
CA THR A 264 8.70 17.52 16.54
C THR A 264 8.51 16.97 15.13
N ALA A 265 9.42 16.13 14.63
CA ALA A 265 9.30 15.47 13.33
C ALA A 265 9.74 14.01 13.41
N ILE A 266 8.95 13.13 12.83
CA ILE A 266 9.29 11.71 12.61
C ILE A 266 9.27 11.48 11.10
N ILE A 267 10.29 10.78 10.60
CA ILE A 267 10.44 10.44 9.19
C ILE A 267 10.17 8.95 9.03
N SER A 268 9.33 8.59 8.06
CA SER A 268 9.05 7.21 7.68
C SER A 268 8.69 7.13 6.20
N GLY A 269 8.53 5.93 5.68
CA GLY A 269 8.12 5.72 4.31
C GLY A 269 7.31 4.44 4.13
N PHE A 270 6.57 4.37 3.02
CA PHE A 270 5.69 3.28 2.66
C PHE A 270 5.74 3.00 1.15
N GLY A 271 5.24 1.84 0.73
CA GLY A 271 5.22 1.37 -0.66
C GLY A 271 4.15 1.98 -1.53
#